data_b6848e950ac55b5bbeb4b6fa5f20682a
#
_entry.id   b6848e950ac55b5bbeb4b6fa5f20682a
#
_cell.length_a   1.000
_cell.length_b   1.000
_cell.length_c   1.000
_cell.angle_alpha   90.00
_cell.angle_beta   90.00
_cell.angle_gamma   90.00
#
_symmetry.space_group_name_H-M   'P 1'
#
loop_
_entity.id
_entity.type
_entity.pdbx_description
1 polymer ?
#
loop_
_entity_poly.entity_id
_entity_poly.type
_entity_poly.pdbx_seq_one_letter_code
_entity_poly.pdbx_strand_id
1 'polypeptide(L)'
;MSTRRWMLILIAGATLFTTMAAQAQWVMVAKAVSGQVQRMSNKSSNGMGYDVATVVLMANADKVYQTALTSLKTNHPEVTINSSDAKKREIKFSKGEQIASIQATPLGDKLTQLVVASNLTGMQPDATSVVVEGVMRVCKQMDVVCTLSNN
;
A
#
# COMPACT_ATOMS: atom_id res chain seq x y z
N MET A 1 57.33 -0.65 -33.16
CA MET A 1 56.97 -0.94 -31.77
C MET A 1 56.03 0.15 -31.28
N SER A 2 54.93 -0.21 -30.64
CA SER A 2 54.00 0.66 -29.91
C SER A 2 52.76 1.18 -30.64
N THR A 3 52.00 0.31 -31.26
CA THR A 3 50.59 0.60 -31.64
C THR A 3 49.55 -0.19 -30.82
N ARG A 4 50.02 -0.86 -29.77
CA ARG A 4 49.20 -1.80 -28.98
C ARG A 4 48.65 -1.23 -27.67
N ARG A 5 48.93 0.03 -27.32
CA ARG A 5 48.56 0.66 -26.05
C ARG A 5 47.39 1.66 -26.11
N TRP A 6 46.93 1.99 -27.31
CA TRP A 6 45.85 2.96 -27.48
C TRP A 6 44.44 2.34 -27.63
N MET A 7 44.35 0.99 -27.69
CA MET A 7 43.07 0.30 -27.90
C MET A 7 42.32 -0.08 -26.60
N LEU A 8 42.89 0.18 -25.42
CA LEU A 8 42.30 -0.20 -24.12
C LEU A 8 41.58 0.94 -23.37
N ILE A 9 41.55 2.16 -23.91
CA ILE A 9 40.92 3.32 -23.25
C ILE A 9 39.51 3.63 -23.78
N LEU A 10 39.07 3.03 -24.88
CA LEU A 10 37.76 3.30 -25.50
C LEU A 10 36.65 2.38 -25.04
N ILE A 11 36.88 1.40 -24.16
CA ILE A 11 35.83 0.47 -23.67
C ILE A 11 35.29 0.87 -22.29
N ALA A 12 35.93 1.81 -21.59
CA ALA A 12 35.52 2.22 -20.24
C ALA A 12 34.46 3.34 -20.20
N GLY A 13 34.03 3.89 -21.33
CA GLY A 13 33.14 5.05 -21.40
C GLY A 13 31.67 4.74 -21.70
N ALA A 14 31.28 3.51 -21.98
CA ALA A 14 29.93 3.19 -22.50
C ALA A 14 28.94 2.56 -21.49
N THR A 15 29.33 2.38 -20.22
CA THR A 15 28.47 1.65 -19.26
C THR A 15 27.79 2.50 -18.18
N LEU A 16 27.81 3.83 -18.28
CA LEU A 16 27.28 4.72 -17.23
C LEU A 16 25.94 5.40 -17.54
N PHE A 17 25.24 5.05 -18.62
CA PHE A 17 23.97 5.73 -18.99
C PHE A 17 22.70 4.87 -18.95
N THR A 18 22.71 3.67 -18.38
CA THR A 18 21.53 2.78 -18.46
C THR A 18 20.70 2.67 -17.18
N THR A 19 20.96 3.43 -16.11
CA THR A 19 20.25 3.24 -14.82
C THR A 19 19.14 4.25 -14.52
N MET A 20 18.92 5.28 -15.33
CA MET A 20 17.87 6.28 -15.06
C MET A 20 16.51 6.03 -15.73
N ALA A 21 16.40 5.11 -16.67
CA ALA A 21 15.14 4.89 -17.38
C ALA A 21 14.14 4.01 -16.61
N ALA A 22 14.59 3.15 -15.69
CA ALA A 22 13.73 2.22 -14.98
C ALA A 22 12.84 2.90 -13.91
N GLN A 23 13.29 3.99 -13.29
CA GLN A 23 12.51 4.67 -12.24
C GLN A 23 11.36 5.51 -12.82
N ALA A 24 11.51 6.04 -14.03
CA ALA A 24 10.47 6.83 -14.68
C ALA A 24 9.24 5.98 -15.08
N GLN A 25 9.44 4.72 -15.44
CA GLN A 25 8.34 3.81 -15.80
C GLN A 25 7.46 3.46 -14.60
N TRP A 26 8.04 3.24 -13.41
CA TRP A 26 7.27 2.97 -12.19
C TRP A 26 6.39 4.15 -11.77
N VAL A 27 6.90 5.38 -11.91
CA VAL A 27 6.13 6.60 -11.59
C VAL A 27 4.95 6.78 -12.53
N MET A 28 5.08 6.44 -13.82
CA MET A 28 3.96 6.52 -14.76
C MET A 28 2.89 5.45 -14.51
N VAL A 29 3.30 4.22 -14.23
CA VAL A 29 2.37 3.14 -13.87
C VAL A 29 1.66 3.46 -12.55
N ALA A 30 2.37 3.98 -11.55
CA ALA A 30 1.80 4.36 -10.29
C ALA A 30 0.78 5.52 -10.41
N LYS A 31 1.00 6.49 -11.29
CA LYS A 31 0.01 7.54 -11.60
C LYS A 31 -1.25 6.98 -12.27
N ALA A 32 -1.08 6.04 -13.18
CA ALA A 32 -2.21 5.44 -13.89
C ALA A 32 -3.13 4.59 -13.00
N VAL A 33 -2.58 4.02 -11.91
CA VAL A 33 -3.33 3.17 -10.95
C VAL A 33 -3.55 3.82 -9.58
N SER A 34 -3.11 5.08 -9.41
CA SER A 34 -3.31 5.81 -8.16
C SER A 34 -4.80 6.00 -7.90
N GLY A 35 -5.22 5.73 -6.66
CA GLY A 35 -6.62 5.82 -6.25
C GLY A 35 -7.50 4.63 -6.67
N GLN A 36 -7.00 3.66 -7.43
CA GLN A 36 -7.74 2.43 -7.70
C GLN A 36 -7.58 1.44 -6.54
N VAL A 37 -8.69 1.10 -5.92
CA VAL A 37 -8.74 0.13 -4.83
C VAL A 37 -8.89 -1.27 -5.41
N GLN A 38 -7.88 -2.09 -5.22
CA GLN A 38 -7.90 -3.50 -5.57
C GLN A 38 -8.26 -4.33 -4.34
N ARG A 39 -9.08 -5.33 -4.55
CA ARG A 39 -9.52 -6.24 -3.51
C ARG A 39 -9.11 -7.67 -3.81
N MET A 40 -8.69 -8.37 -2.76
CA MET A 40 -8.45 -9.81 -2.78
C MET A 40 -9.12 -10.43 -1.56
N SER A 41 -9.88 -11.50 -1.78
CA SER A 41 -10.54 -12.26 -0.73
C SER A 41 -10.19 -13.74 -0.90
N ASN A 42 -9.86 -14.41 0.19
CA ASN A 42 -9.65 -15.84 0.23
C ASN A 42 -10.45 -16.45 1.37
N LYS A 43 -11.45 -17.23 1.03
CA LYS A 43 -12.27 -17.99 1.98
C LYS A 43 -11.96 -19.48 1.86
N SER A 44 -11.65 -20.10 2.97
CA SER A 44 -11.58 -21.56 3.10
C SER A 44 -12.98 -22.18 3.20
N SER A 45 -13.10 -23.48 2.90
CA SER A 45 -14.36 -24.21 2.99
C SER A 45 -14.98 -24.22 4.40
N ASN A 46 -14.19 -23.99 5.46
CA ASN A 46 -14.66 -23.85 6.84
C ASN A 46 -15.07 -22.41 7.22
N GLY A 47 -15.13 -21.48 6.26
CA GLY A 47 -15.54 -20.10 6.48
C GLY A 47 -14.45 -19.18 7.03
N MET A 48 -13.28 -19.73 7.38
CA MET A 48 -12.12 -18.93 7.78
C MET A 48 -11.36 -18.43 6.56
N GLY A 49 -10.74 -17.26 6.68
CA GLY A 49 -9.99 -16.68 5.58
C GLY A 49 -9.52 -15.27 5.89
N TYR A 50 -9.19 -14.55 4.85
CA TYR A 50 -8.82 -13.13 4.96
C TYR A 50 -9.38 -12.34 3.78
N ASP A 51 -9.57 -11.07 4.03
CA ASP A 51 -9.92 -10.07 3.03
C ASP A 51 -8.89 -8.94 3.04
N VAL A 52 -8.49 -8.49 1.88
CA VAL A 52 -7.45 -7.46 1.71
C VAL A 52 -7.90 -6.44 0.69
N ALA A 53 -7.79 -5.16 1.02
CA ALA A 53 -7.93 -4.07 0.07
C ALA A 53 -6.61 -3.30 -0.02
N THR A 54 -6.21 -2.97 -1.23
CA THR A 54 -4.96 -2.26 -1.52
C THR A 54 -5.21 -1.07 -2.42
N VAL A 55 -4.58 0.06 -2.13
CA VAL A 55 -4.59 1.23 -3.00
C VAL A 55 -3.21 1.89 -3.02
N VAL A 56 -2.86 2.47 -4.15
CA VAL A 56 -1.66 3.33 -4.28
C VAL A 56 -2.09 4.79 -4.18
N LEU A 57 -1.49 5.53 -3.27
CA LEU A 57 -1.79 6.93 -2.98
C LEU A 57 -0.59 7.82 -3.34
N MET A 58 -0.87 8.95 -3.97
CA MET A 58 0.12 10.00 -4.24
C MET A 58 0.38 10.84 -2.99
N ALA A 59 0.94 10.21 -1.96
CA ALA A 59 1.21 10.84 -0.67
C ALA A 59 2.40 10.17 0.02
N ASN A 60 3.01 10.90 0.97
CA ASN A 60 4.06 10.37 1.82
C ASN A 60 3.51 9.31 2.79
N ALA A 61 4.26 8.23 3.03
CA ALA A 61 3.82 7.09 3.83
C ALA A 61 3.58 7.44 5.31
N ASP A 62 4.33 8.36 5.88
CA ASP A 62 4.10 8.80 7.26
C ASP A 62 2.79 9.56 7.38
N LYS A 63 2.46 10.42 6.39
CA LYS A 63 1.19 11.11 6.33
C LYS A 63 0.02 10.13 6.22
N VAL A 64 0.13 9.11 5.34
CA VAL A 64 -0.90 8.07 5.19
C VAL A 64 -1.10 7.31 6.50
N TYR A 65 -0.02 6.88 7.13
CA TYR A 65 -0.05 6.20 8.42
C TYR A 65 -0.71 7.03 9.52
N GLN A 66 -0.30 8.30 9.68
CA GLN A 66 -0.88 9.20 10.70
C GLN A 66 -2.35 9.47 10.46
N THR A 67 -2.76 9.64 9.19
CA THR A 67 -4.17 9.82 8.83
C THR A 67 -4.98 8.58 9.21
N ALA A 68 -4.50 7.38 8.89
CA ALA A 68 -5.16 6.13 9.25
C ALA A 68 -5.27 5.95 10.78
N LEU A 69 -4.20 6.24 11.52
CA LEU A 69 -4.18 6.14 12.98
C LEU A 69 -5.15 7.13 13.63
N THR A 70 -5.18 8.38 13.15
CA THR A 70 -6.09 9.41 13.64
C THR A 70 -7.54 9.03 13.34
N SER A 71 -7.80 8.52 12.14
CA SER A 71 -9.13 8.05 11.75
C SER A 71 -9.68 6.99 12.70
N LEU A 72 -8.86 5.99 13.01
CA LEU A 72 -9.27 4.93 13.96
C LEU A 72 -9.56 5.48 15.35
N LYS A 73 -8.72 6.39 15.85
CA LYS A 73 -8.89 6.98 17.20
C LYS A 73 -10.10 7.88 17.33
N THR A 74 -10.41 8.65 16.29
CA THR A 74 -11.42 9.70 16.37
C THR A 74 -12.81 9.22 15.95
N ASN A 75 -12.88 8.37 14.94
CA ASN A 75 -14.14 8.05 14.27
C ASN A 75 -14.65 6.64 14.59
N HIS A 76 -13.91 5.86 15.39
CA HIS A 76 -14.23 4.45 15.65
C HIS A 76 -14.06 4.09 17.12
N PRO A 77 -14.93 4.60 18.03
CA PRO A 77 -14.86 4.28 19.46
C PRO A 77 -15.05 2.78 19.74
N GLU A 78 -15.68 2.05 18.80
CA GLU A 78 -15.89 0.60 18.89
C GLU A 78 -14.65 -0.23 18.50
N VAL A 79 -13.58 0.42 18.04
CA VAL A 79 -12.34 -0.24 17.63
C VAL A 79 -11.29 -0.12 18.71
N THR A 80 -10.66 -1.24 19.04
CA THR A 80 -9.52 -1.29 19.97
C THR A 80 -8.23 -1.35 19.17
N ILE A 81 -7.34 -0.37 19.34
CA ILE A 81 -6.00 -0.40 18.75
C ILE A 81 -5.12 -1.32 19.59
N ASN A 82 -4.74 -2.46 19.03
CA ASN A 82 -3.94 -3.48 19.70
C ASN A 82 -2.45 -3.13 19.67
N SER A 83 -1.98 -2.57 18.55
CA SER A 83 -0.62 -2.05 18.42
C SER A 83 -0.52 -1.02 17.30
N SER A 84 0.45 -0.10 17.43
CA SER A 84 0.81 0.84 16.38
C SER A 84 2.33 1.00 16.34
N ASP A 85 2.94 0.77 15.19
CA ASP A 85 4.38 0.89 14.96
C ASP A 85 4.64 1.95 13.89
N ALA A 86 5.13 3.11 14.31
CA ALA A 86 5.40 4.21 13.40
C ALA A 86 6.60 3.94 12.47
N LYS A 87 7.57 3.10 12.87
CA LYS A 87 8.72 2.76 12.02
C LYS A 87 8.31 1.84 10.87
N LYS A 88 7.46 0.86 11.18
CA LYS A 88 6.88 -0.06 10.19
C LYS A 88 5.67 0.53 9.49
N ARG A 89 5.10 1.62 10.02
CA ARG A 89 3.84 2.21 9.56
C ARG A 89 2.70 1.19 9.54
N GLU A 90 2.65 0.38 10.60
CA GLU A 90 1.67 -0.68 10.79
C GLU A 90 0.75 -0.35 11.98
N ILE A 91 -0.53 -0.59 11.82
CA ILE A 91 -1.54 -0.49 12.87
C ILE A 91 -2.28 -1.82 12.91
N LYS A 92 -2.37 -2.44 14.08
CA LYS A 92 -3.22 -3.62 14.32
C LYS A 92 -4.35 -3.23 15.25
N PHE A 93 -5.55 -3.60 14.91
CA PHE A 93 -6.73 -3.25 15.66
C PHE A 93 -7.76 -4.37 15.59
N SER A 94 -8.75 -4.31 16.47
CA SER A 94 -9.83 -5.27 16.52
C SER A 94 -11.17 -4.59 16.77
N LYS A 95 -12.24 -5.21 16.29
CA LYS A 95 -13.63 -4.88 16.57
C LYS A 95 -14.35 -6.18 16.92
N GLY A 96 -14.62 -6.38 18.22
CA GLY A 96 -15.05 -7.69 18.70
C GLY A 96 -14.00 -8.76 18.39
N GLU A 97 -14.41 -9.85 17.75
CA GLU A 97 -13.52 -10.96 17.34
C GLU A 97 -12.78 -10.70 16.03
N GLN A 98 -13.17 -9.67 15.30
CA GLN A 98 -12.54 -9.33 14.04
C GLN A 98 -11.21 -8.62 14.27
N ILE A 99 -10.13 -9.18 13.72
CA ILE A 99 -8.80 -8.59 13.77
C ILE A 99 -8.48 -8.02 12.38
N ALA A 100 -7.95 -6.82 12.37
CA ALA A 100 -7.55 -6.14 11.14
C ALA A 100 -6.21 -5.43 11.31
N SER A 101 -5.59 -5.14 10.18
CA SER A 101 -4.35 -4.37 10.12
C SER A 101 -4.37 -3.36 8.98
N ILE A 102 -3.66 -2.27 9.19
CA ILE A 102 -3.38 -1.26 8.18
C ILE A 102 -1.88 -1.15 8.06
N GLN A 103 -1.37 -1.12 6.83
CA GLN A 103 0.05 -0.90 6.57
C GLN A 103 0.23 0.11 5.44
N ALA A 104 1.09 1.11 5.67
CA ALA A 104 1.48 2.10 4.68
C ALA A 104 2.94 1.87 4.26
N THR A 105 3.14 1.33 3.07
CA THR A 105 4.47 1.01 2.52
C THR A 105 4.90 2.09 1.55
N PRO A 106 6.03 2.78 1.76
CA PRO A 106 6.54 3.76 0.82
C PRO A 106 7.00 3.07 -0.47
N LEU A 107 6.52 3.55 -1.60
CA LEU A 107 6.99 3.20 -2.94
C LEU A 107 7.89 4.29 -3.53
N GLY A 108 7.95 5.44 -2.85
CA GLY A 108 8.74 6.62 -3.18
C GLY A 108 8.43 7.76 -2.22
N ASP A 109 9.05 8.92 -2.36
CA ASP A 109 8.89 10.05 -1.44
C ASP A 109 7.44 10.56 -1.32
N LYS A 110 6.70 10.48 -2.43
CA LYS A 110 5.30 10.93 -2.53
C LYS A 110 4.39 9.84 -3.08
N LEU A 111 4.75 8.59 -2.88
CA LEU A 111 3.99 7.46 -3.37
C LEU A 111 3.96 6.37 -2.29
N THR A 112 2.76 5.94 -1.92
CA THR A 112 2.54 4.98 -0.85
C THR A 112 1.54 3.92 -1.27
N GLN A 113 1.85 2.68 -1.00
CA GLN A 113 0.87 1.59 -1.02
C GLN A 113 0.22 1.50 0.35
N LEU A 114 -1.09 1.66 0.41
CA LEU A 114 -1.90 1.40 1.59
C LEU A 114 -2.55 0.03 1.46
N VAL A 115 -2.37 -0.81 2.45
CA VAL A 115 -2.97 -2.13 2.55
C VAL A 115 -3.83 -2.18 3.80
N VAL A 116 -5.08 -2.60 3.67
CA VAL A 116 -5.97 -2.92 4.78
C VAL A 116 -6.34 -4.40 4.68
N ALA A 117 -6.05 -5.16 5.72
CA ALA A 117 -6.32 -6.59 5.78
C ALA A 117 -7.19 -6.91 7.01
N SER A 118 -8.09 -7.86 6.88
CA SER A 118 -8.92 -8.35 7.98
C SER A 118 -9.08 -9.86 7.89
N ASN A 119 -9.11 -10.53 9.05
CA ASN A 119 -9.51 -11.92 9.11
C ASN A 119 -11.02 -12.04 8.84
N LEU A 120 -11.39 -13.14 8.21
CA LEU A 120 -12.78 -13.56 8.05
C LEU A 120 -13.09 -14.56 9.15
N THR A 121 -14.05 -14.23 10.03
CA THR A 121 -14.63 -15.17 10.97
C THR A 121 -15.92 -15.69 10.37
N GLY A 122 -16.17 -17.01 10.43
CA GLY A 122 -17.20 -17.72 9.66
C GLY A 122 -18.65 -17.27 9.78
N MET A 123 -18.94 -16.27 10.62
CA MET A 123 -20.29 -15.72 10.85
C MET A 123 -20.49 -14.30 10.32
N GLN A 124 -19.51 -13.67 9.70
CA GLN A 124 -19.70 -12.31 9.19
C GLN A 124 -20.10 -12.31 7.73
N PRO A 125 -21.28 -11.77 7.39
CA PRO A 125 -21.80 -11.82 6.02
C PRO A 125 -20.97 -11.03 5.03
N ASP A 126 -20.18 -10.05 5.45
CA ASP A 126 -19.46 -9.19 4.50
C ASP A 126 -18.25 -8.45 5.11
N ALA A 127 -17.20 -9.19 5.45
CA ALA A 127 -15.90 -8.57 5.80
C ALA A 127 -15.29 -7.77 4.63
N THR A 128 -15.78 -8.00 3.42
CA THR A 128 -15.47 -7.26 2.20
C THR A 128 -15.67 -5.77 2.33
N SER A 129 -16.76 -5.37 2.96
CA SER A 129 -17.06 -3.95 3.14
C SER A 129 -16.02 -3.30 4.08
N VAL A 130 -15.58 -4.00 5.12
CA VAL A 130 -14.70 -3.42 6.15
C VAL A 130 -13.35 -2.98 5.63
N VAL A 131 -12.68 -3.82 4.83
CA VAL A 131 -11.34 -3.47 4.30
C VAL A 131 -11.43 -2.40 3.22
N VAL A 132 -12.44 -2.48 2.35
CA VAL A 132 -12.71 -1.46 1.33
C VAL A 132 -13.10 -0.13 1.97
N GLU A 133 -14.02 -0.15 2.94
CA GLU A 133 -14.40 1.05 3.68
C GLU A 133 -13.21 1.67 4.42
N GLY A 134 -12.33 0.84 5.01
CA GLY A 134 -11.11 1.30 5.65
C GLY A 134 -10.22 2.08 4.70
N VAL A 135 -9.98 1.55 3.50
CA VAL A 135 -9.21 2.25 2.44
C VAL A 135 -9.92 3.52 2.01
N MET A 136 -11.21 3.46 1.68
CA MET A 136 -11.99 4.61 1.20
C MET A 136 -12.03 5.75 2.21
N ARG A 137 -12.08 5.45 3.50
CA ARG A 137 -12.03 6.45 4.57
C ARG A 137 -10.68 7.17 4.65
N VAL A 138 -9.58 6.43 4.55
CA VAL A 138 -8.25 7.05 4.49
C VAL A 138 -8.14 7.95 3.27
N CYS A 139 -8.61 7.50 2.11
CA CYS A 139 -8.67 8.31 0.88
C CYS A 139 -9.44 9.62 1.11
N LYS A 140 -10.65 9.51 1.68
CA LYS A 140 -11.52 10.68 1.96
C LYS A 140 -10.83 11.68 2.90
N GLN A 141 -10.18 11.20 3.96
CA GLN A 141 -9.50 12.09 4.92
C GLN A 141 -8.25 12.74 4.34
N MET A 142 -7.68 12.13 3.32
CA MET A 142 -6.53 12.68 2.59
C MET A 142 -6.92 13.56 1.41
N ASP A 143 -8.23 13.74 1.18
CA ASP A 143 -8.76 14.45 0.00
C ASP A 143 -8.29 13.83 -1.33
N VAL A 144 -8.24 12.50 -1.37
CA VAL A 144 -7.87 11.73 -2.56
C VAL A 144 -9.08 10.97 -3.06
N VAL A 145 -9.35 11.10 -4.35
CA VAL A 145 -10.41 10.31 -5.01
C VAL A 145 -9.94 8.87 -5.18
N CYS A 146 -10.63 7.94 -4.50
CA CYS A 146 -10.40 6.52 -4.65
C CYS A 146 -11.65 5.84 -5.24
N THR A 147 -11.46 4.89 -6.13
CA THR A 147 -12.52 4.13 -6.80
C THR A 147 -12.21 2.64 -6.73
N LEU A 148 -13.25 1.82 -6.57
CA LEU A 148 -13.09 0.36 -6.68
C LEU A 148 -12.73 -0.02 -8.10
N SER A 149 -11.74 -0.88 -8.25
CA SER A 149 -11.47 -1.56 -9.52
C SER A 149 -12.59 -2.56 -9.78
N ASN A 150 -13.31 -2.37 -10.87
CA ASN A 150 -14.26 -3.36 -11.37
C ASN A 150 -13.44 -4.47 -12.04
N ASN A 151 -13.17 -5.55 -11.32
CA ASN A 151 -12.68 -6.80 -11.88
C ASN A 151 -13.85 -7.75 -12.07
#